data_ca050707d5cb62446d15a9e3faa6035f
#
_entry.id   ca050707d5cb62446d15a9e3faa6035f
#
_cell.length_a   1.000
_cell.length_b   1.000
_cell.length_c   1.000
_cell.angle_alpha   90.00
_cell.angle_beta   90.00
_cell.angle_gamma   90.00
#
_symmetry.space_group_name_H-M   'P 1'
#
loop_
_entity.id
_entity.type
_entity.pdbx_description
1 polymer ?
#
loop_
_entity_poly.entity_id
_entity_poly.type
_entity_poly.pdbx_seq_one_letter_code
_entity_poly.pdbx_strand_id
1 'polypeptide(L)'
;KIIVTTKVGMHPNGKRDFSLTFLEKQIETSLRTLNADCLDILQLKKPSFEDLKTGELFNFLETQKKKGKIKLSGVVVGDIQAGHLCIQSGKVDCIQILYNLIYLETKDLIDKAYEKGLGVIIRSPLNSGFLSGSITSETTFDANDERSNYFSGPKFIRRLNALRAIQKELRIVDSELLEFSLRFILSDPKVSVIIPAASKCSQIEKIINCGKMYRPFDPDEQKKITKIVSKH
;
A
#
# COMPACT_ATOMS: atom_id res chain seq x y z
N LYS A 1 -13.33 12.77 -12.57
CA LYS A 1 -13.95 11.46 -12.29
C LYS A 1 -13.19 10.78 -11.17
N ILE A 2 -13.88 10.31 -10.12
CA ILE A 2 -13.28 9.56 -9.02
C ILE A 2 -13.17 8.09 -9.45
N ILE A 3 -12.04 7.46 -9.14
CA ILE A 3 -11.84 6.01 -9.31
C ILE A 3 -12.10 5.35 -7.97
N VAL A 4 -13.03 4.39 -7.94
CA VAL A 4 -13.41 3.67 -6.72
C VAL A 4 -12.74 2.30 -6.73
N THR A 5 -11.98 2.03 -5.67
CA THR A 5 -11.38 0.71 -5.44
C THR A 5 -11.93 0.11 -4.15
N THR A 6 -12.29 -1.18 -4.19
CA THR A 6 -12.70 -1.94 -3.00
C THR A 6 -11.94 -3.25 -2.88
N LYS A 7 -12.08 -3.91 -1.74
CA LYS A 7 -11.35 -5.14 -1.41
C LYS A 7 -12.31 -6.21 -0.92
N VAL A 8 -12.04 -7.46 -1.31
CA VAL A 8 -12.80 -8.65 -0.89
C VAL A 8 -11.88 -9.74 -0.34
N GLY A 9 -12.44 -10.73 0.36
CA GLY A 9 -11.70 -11.86 0.92
C GLY A 9 -11.41 -11.74 2.42
N MET A 10 -12.12 -10.85 3.14
CA MET A 10 -11.95 -10.71 4.58
C MET A 10 -13.29 -10.41 5.27
N HIS A 11 -13.57 -11.12 6.36
CA HIS A 11 -14.68 -10.85 7.27
C HIS A 11 -14.40 -9.61 8.15
N PRO A 12 -15.44 -8.99 8.74
CA PRO A 12 -15.27 -7.86 9.68
C PRO A 12 -14.38 -8.19 10.89
N ASN A 13 -14.36 -9.45 11.34
CA ASN A 13 -13.49 -9.92 12.44
C ASN A 13 -12.03 -10.19 12.02
N GLY A 14 -11.65 -9.87 10.78
CA GLY A 14 -10.29 -10.06 10.25
C GLY A 14 -10.00 -11.48 9.71
N LYS A 15 -10.92 -12.44 9.82
CA LYS A 15 -10.75 -13.80 9.24
C LYS A 15 -10.77 -13.71 7.71
N ARG A 16 -9.85 -14.40 7.06
CA ARG A 16 -9.80 -14.49 5.60
C ARG A 16 -10.74 -15.58 5.12
N ASP A 17 -11.42 -15.32 3.99
CA ASP A 17 -12.26 -16.29 3.30
C ASP A 17 -12.22 -15.98 1.80
N PHE A 18 -11.63 -16.89 1.04
CA PHE A 18 -11.52 -16.80 -0.41
C PHE A 18 -12.43 -17.80 -1.14
N SER A 19 -13.45 -18.35 -0.45
CA SER A 19 -14.49 -19.13 -1.15
C SER A 19 -15.20 -18.25 -2.17
N LEU A 20 -15.42 -18.79 -3.38
CA LEU A 20 -15.99 -18.00 -4.48
C LEU A 20 -17.37 -17.43 -4.15
N THR A 21 -18.18 -18.20 -3.41
CA THR A 21 -19.50 -17.76 -2.92
C THR A 21 -19.39 -16.55 -2.00
N PHE A 22 -18.42 -16.55 -1.08
CA PHE A 22 -18.21 -15.42 -0.18
C PHE A 22 -17.72 -14.19 -0.94
N LEU A 23 -16.75 -14.35 -1.84
CA LEU A 23 -16.23 -13.27 -2.67
C LEU A 23 -17.33 -12.63 -3.53
N GLU A 24 -18.18 -13.46 -4.17
CA GLU A 24 -19.29 -12.98 -4.99
C GLU A 24 -20.29 -12.16 -4.16
N LYS A 25 -20.67 -12.65 -2.97
CA LYS A 25 -21.52 -11.92 -2.02
C LYS A 25 -20.92 -10.57 -1.61
N GLN A 26 -19.59 -10.49 -1.39
CA GLN A 26 -18.93 -9.25 -1.05
C GLN A 26 -18.91 -8.25 -2.22
N ILE A 27 -18.78 -8.72 -3.46
CA ILE A 27 -18.87 -7.89 -4.67
C ILE A 27 -20.27 -7.28 -4.76
N GLU A 28 -21.32 -8.11 -4.67
CA GLU A 28 -22.71 -7.65 -4.71
C GLU A 28 -23.00 -6.63 -3.60
N THR A 29 -22.51 -6.90 -2.40
CA THR A 29 -22.65 -5.97 -1.29
C THR A 29 -21.95 -4.63 -1.57
N SER A 30 -20.75 -4.68 -2.15
CA SER A 30 -20.00 -3.45 -2.52
C SER A 30 -20.73 -2.64 -3.58
N LEU A 31 -21.22 -3.29 -4.65
CA LEU A 31 -21.98 -2.63 -5.71
C LEU A 31 -23.23 -1.94 -5.14
N ARG A 32 -24.01 -2.66 -4.33
CA ARG A 32 -25.22 -2.13 -3.70
C ARG A 32 -24.93 -0.96 -2.76
N THR A 33 -23.89 -1.10 -1.89
CA THR A 33 -23.54 -0.07 -0.90
C THR A 33 -23.03 1.21 -1.57
N LEU A 34 -22.29 1.05 -2.66
CA LEU A 34 -21.73 2.17 -3.43
C LEU A 34 -22.73 2.74 -4.44
N ASN A 35 -23.92 2.14 -4.58
CA ASN A 35 -24.90 2.45 -5.61
C ASN A 35 -24.25 2.54 -7.00
N ALA A 36 -23.52 1.50 -7.37
CA ALA A 36 -22.74 1.42 -8.59
C ALA A 36 -23.02 0.09 -9.32
N ASP A 37 -23.12 0.15 -10.64
CA ASP A 37 -23.29 -1.03 -11.49
C ASP A 37 -21.99 -1.78 -11.73
N CYS A 38 -20.85 -1.07 -11.58
CA CYS A 38 -19.53 -1.61 -11.86
C CYS A 38 -18.48 -0.94 -10.96
N LEU A 39 -17.58 -1.72 -10.37
CA LEU A 39 -16.42 -1.23 -9.60
C LEU A 39 -15.27 -0.90 -10.55
N ASP A 40 -14.59 0.22 -10.35
CA ASP A 40 -13.43 0.55 -11.18
C ASP A 40 -12.28 -0.43 -10.94
N ILE A 41 -11.95 -0.73 -9.67
CA ILE A 41 -10.93 -1.70 -9.31
C ILE A 41 -11.41 -2.58 -8.16
N LEU A 42 -11.37 -3.90 -8.33
CA LEU A 42 -11.58 -4.89 -7.26
C LEU A 42 -10.26 -5.55 -6.88
N GLN A 43 -9.95 -5.64 -5.59
CA GLN A 43 -8.74 -6.27 -5.12
C GLN A 43 -9.02 -7.41 -4.13
N LEU A 44 -8.32 -8.55 -4.28
CA LEU A 44 -8.27 -9.59 -3.25
C LEU A 44 -7.41 -9.10 -2.08
N LYS A 45 -7.89 -9.24 -0.84
CA LYS A 45 -7.23 -8.68 0.35
C LYS A 45 -6.24 -9.67 0.96
N LYS A 46 -4.98 -9.62 0.56
CA LYS A 46 -3.86 -10.40 1.09
C LYS A 46 -4.12 -11.93 1.02
N PRO A 47 -4.47 -12.49 -0.13
CA PRO A 47 -4.45 -13.94 -0.27
C PRO A 47 -3.03 -14.45 -0.03
N SER A 48 -2.90 -15.64 0.54
CA SER A 48 -1.62 -16.33 0.69
C SER A 48 -1.17 -16.94 -0.65
N PHE A 49 0.08 -17.39 -0.72
CA PHE A 49 0.55 -18.17 -1.84
C PHE A 49 -0.35 -19.41 -2.10
N GLU A 50 -0.74 -20.12 -1.03
CA GLU A 50 -1.60 -21.30 -1.10
C GLU A 50 -2.99 -20.99 -1.69
N ASP A 51 -3.58 -19.83 -1.34
CA ASP A 51 -4.87 -19.40 -1.89
C ASP A 51 -4.79 -19.12 -3.40
N LEU A 52 -3.63 -18.70 -3.89
CA LEU A 52 -3.44 -18.29 -5.29
C LEU A 52 -2.90 -19.40 -6.19
N LYS A 53 -2.20 -20.40 -5.67
CA LYS A 53 -1.43 -21.38 -6.46
C LYS A 53 -2.29 -22.22 -7.43
N THR A 54 -3.56 -22.43 -7.12
CA THR A 54 -4.49 -23.16 -8.00
C THR A 54 -4.91 -22.35 -9.23
N GLY A 55 -4.74 -21.04 -9.20
CA GLY A 55 -5.21 -20.12 -10.25
C GLY A 55 -6.72 -19.86 -10.23
N GLU A 56 -7.48 -20.50 -9.33
CA GLU A 56 -8.95 -20.37 -9.26
C GLU A 56 -9.38 -18.93 -8.98
N LEU A 57 -8.68 -18.22 -8.06
CA LEU A 57 -8.97 -16.83 -7.73
C LEU A 57 -8.72 -15.88 -8.91
N PHE A 58 -7.70 -16.14 -9.72
CA PHE A 58 -7.47 -15.37 -10.94
C PHE A 58 -8.57 -15.58 -11.96
N ASN A 59 -9.01 -16.82 -12.18
CA ASN A 59 -10.13 -17.15 -13.07
C ASN A 59 -11.44 -16.52 -12.57
N PHE A 60 -11.65 -16.47 -11.26
CA PHE A 60 -12.77 -15.77 -10.65
C PHE A 60 -12.76 -14.28 -11.00
N LEU A 61 -11.63 -13.59 -10.83
CA LEU A 61 -11.49 -12.16 -11.17
C LEU A 61 -11.77 -11.90 -12.68
N GLU A 62 -11.24 -12.73 -13.56
CA GLU A 62 -11.52 -12.65 -15.00
C GLU A 62 -13.03 -12.84 -15.30
N THR A 63 -13.68 -13.76 -14.59
CA THR A 63 -15.13 -13.98 -14.73
C THR A 63 -15.93 -12.76 -14.29
N GLN A 64 -15.53 -12.08 -13.19
CA GLN A 64 -16.21 -10.86 -12.75
C GLN A 64 -16.01 -9.70 -13.73
N LYS A 65 -14.83 -9.61 -14.38
CA LYS A 65 -14.58 -8.65 -15.48
C LYS A 65 -15.51 -8.94 -16.66
N LYS A 66 -15.63 -10.21 -17.11
CA LYS A 66 -16.53 -10.61 -18.21
C LYS A 66 -18.00 -10.34 -17.90
N LYS A 67 -18.42 -10.49 -16.64
CA LYS A 67 -19.78 -10.13 -16.16
C LYS A 67 -20.01 -8.61 -16.09
N GLY A 68 -18.99 -7.77 -16.34
CA GLY A 68 -19.09 -6.31 -16.24
C GLY A 68 -19.19 -5.75 -14.82
N LYS A 69 -19.02 -6.59 -13.78
CA LYS A 69 -19.09 -6.14 -12.37
C LYS A 69 -17.87 -5.37 -11.92
N ILE A 70 -16.72 -5.58 -12.56
CA ILE A 70 -15.48 -4.89 -12.29
C ILE A 70 -14.78 -4.52 -13.59
N LYS A 71 -14.09 -3.37 -13.63
CA LYS A 71 -13.29 -2.97 -14.81
C LYS A 71 -11.89 -3.55 -14.75
N LEU A 72 -11.23 -3.38 -13.59
CA LEU A 72 -9.87 -3.84 -13.34
C LEU A 72 -9.82 -4.73 -12.10
N SER A 73 -8.95 -5.72 -12.15
CA SER A 73 -8.70 -6.67 -11.08
C SER A 73 -7.33 -6.43 -10.44
N GLY A 74 -7.21 -6.72 -9.15
CA GLY A 74 -5.94 -6.59 -8.47
C GLY A 74 -5.82 -7.46 -7.23
N VAL A 75 -4.62 -7.43 -6.64
CA VAL A 75 -4.32 -8.13 -5.39
C VAL A 75 -3.56 -7.20 -4.45
N VAL A 76 -4.03 -7.14 -3.20
CA VAL A 76 -3.22 -6.58 -2.11
C VAL A 76 -2.22 -7.65 -1.69
N VAL A 77 -0.96 -7.41 -1.93
CA VAL A 77 0.13 -8.36 -1.62
C VAL A 77 0.32 -8.47 -0.10
N GLY A 78 0.22 -9.69 0.42
CA GLY A 78 0.45 -10.01 1.82
C GLY A 78 1.89 -10.43 2.11
N ASP A 79 2.50 -11.18 1.18
CA ASP A 79 3.87 -11.68 1.24
C ASP A 79 4.50 -11.66 -0.17
N ILE A 80 5.82 -11.76 -0.22
CA ILE A 80 6.60 -11.63 -1.45
C ILE A 80 6.31 -12.77 -2.43
N GLN A 81 6.12 -14.00 -1.96
CA GLN A 81 5.85 -15.17 -2.83
C GLN A 81 4.50 -15.04 -3.53
N ALA A 82 3.46 -14.66 -2.77
CA ALA A 82 2.15 -14.36 -3.34
C ALA A 82 2.23 -13.21 -4.38
N GLY A 83 3.05 -12.20 -4.12
CA GLY A 83 3.30 -11.10 -5.06
C GLY A 83 3.91 -11.58 -6.39
N HIS A 84 4.93 -12.40 -6.33
CA HIS A 84 5.54 -12.99 -7.54
C HIS A 84 4.54 -13.84 -8.33
N LEU A 85 3.74 -14.64 -7.64
CA LEU A 85 2.72 -15.47 -8.30
C LEU A 85 1.67 -14.61 -9.01
N CYS A 86 1.23 -13.51 -8.41
CA CYS A 86 0.33 -12.55 -9.05
C CYS A 86 0.94 -11.98 -10.34
N ILE A 87 2.21 -11.55 -10.29
CA ILE A 87 2.91 -10.99 -11.45
C ILE A 87 3.07 -12.04 -12.56
N GLN A 88 3.46 -13.27 -12.20
CA GLN A 88 3.65 -14.37 -13.15
C GLN A 88 2.35 -14.84 -13.79
N SER A 89 1.22 -14.74 -13.09
CA SER A 89 -0.08 -15.18 -13.60
C SER A 89 -0.52 -14.44 -14.87
N GLY A 90 -0.12 -13.17 -15.03
CA GLY A 90 -0.57 -12.30 -16.11
C GLY A 90 -2.08 -12.01 -16.11
N LYS A 91 -2.80 -12.34 -15.01
CA LYS A 91 -4.27 -12.32 -14.92
C LYS A 91 -4.82 -11.21 -14.02
N VAL A 92 -3.97 -10.33 -13.52
CA VAL A 92 -4.37 -9.16 -12.74
C VAL A 92 -3.87 -7.89 -13.40
N ASP A 93 -4.63 -6.81 -13.26
CA ASP A 93 -4.30 -5.52 -13.88
C ASP A 93 -3.41 -4.66 -12.95
N CYS A 94 -3.49 -4.89 -11.64
CA CYS A 94 -2.68 -4.14 -10.68
C CYS A 94 -2.34 -4.96 -9.42
N ILE A 95 -1.30 -4.53 -8.72
CA ILE A 95 -0.95 -5.04 -7.40
C ILE A 95 -0.82 -3.89 -6.40
N GLN A 96 -1.25 -4.14 -5.15
CA GLN A 96 -1.09 -3.18 -4.06
C GLN A 96 -0.03 -3.66 -3.09
N ILE A 97 1.06 -2.92 -2.98
CA ILE A 97 2.30 -3.31 -2.29
C ILE A 97 2.54 -2.39 -1.09
N LEU A 98 3.03 -2.95 0.03
CA LEU A 98 3.60 -2.17 1.12
C LEU A 98 5.00 -1.71 0.72
N TYR A 99 5.19 -0.41 0.59
CA TYR A 99 6.50 0.19 0.32
C TYR A 99 6.55 1.60 0.92
N ASN A 100 7.62 1.95 1.57
CA ASN A 100 7.84 3.29 2.11
C ASN A 100 9.32 3.49 2.48
N LEU A 101 9.68 4.67 2.98
CA LEU A 101 11.05 5.06 3.30
C LEU A 101 11.81 4.05 4.21
N ILE A 102 11.12 3.30 5.07
CA ILE A 102 11.72 2.34 6.01
C ILE A 102 11.32 0.89 5.72
N TYR A 103 10.67 0.62 4.59
CA TYR A 103 10.27 -0.72 4.17
C TYR A 103 10.55 -0.88 2.68
N LEU A 104 11.77 -1.35 2.36
CA LEU A 104 12.29 -1.42 1.00
C LEU A 104 12.26 -2.84 0.39
N GLU A 105 11.96 -3.88 1.20
CA GLU A 105 12.08 -5.29 0.80
C GLU A 105 11.20 -5.66 -0.40
N THR A 106 10.17 -4.88 -0.67
CA THR A 106 9.23 -5.13 -1.78
C THR A 106 9.60 -4.39 -3.08
N LYS A 107 10.78 -3.75 -3.13
CA LYS A 107 11.21 -3.01 -4.33
C LYS A 107 11.28 -3.89 -5.58
N ASP A 108 11.77 -5.12 -5.45
CA ASP A 108 11.82 -6.09 -6.54
C ASP A 108 10.43 -6.42 -7.11
N LEU A 109 9.40 -6.49 -6.26
CA LEU A 109 8.02 -6.69 -6.74
C LEU A 109 7.51 -5.48 -7.55
N ILE A 110 7.88 -4.25 -7.15
CA ILE A 110 7.53 -3.03 -7.88
C ILE A 110 8.14 -3.08 -9.27
N ASP A 111 9.43 -3.41 -9.35
CA ASP A 111 10.18 -3.47 -10.60
C ASP A 111 9.57 -4.52 -11.55
N LYS A 112 9.37 -5.73 -11.07
CA LYS A 112 8.79 -6.83 -11.87
C LYS A 112 7.35 -6.58 -12.29
N ALA A 113 6.53 -5.97 -11.42
CA ALA A 113 5.17 -5.62 -11.77
C ALA A 113 5.12 -4.60 -12.90
N TYR A 114 5.93 -3.56 -12.81
CA TYR A 114 6.04 -2.55 -13.85
C TYR A 114 6.51 -3.14 -15.19
N GLU A 115 7.55 -4.01 -15.17
CA GLU A 115 8.06 -4.69 -16.35
C GLU A 115 7.01 -5.56 -17.05
N LYS A 116 6.05 -6.08 -16.28
CA LYS A 116 4.90 -6.86 -16.78
C LYS A 116 3.68 -6.00 -17.12
N GLY A 117 3.79 -4.67 -17.04
CA GLY A 117 2.71 -3.74 -17.37
C GLY A 117 1.59 -3.67 -16.34
N LEU A 118 1.81 -4.15 -15.10
CA LEU A 118 0.82 -4.04 -14.03
C LEU A 118 0.85 -2.64 -13.41
N GLY A 119 -0.32 -2.13 -13.04
CA GLY A 119 -0.43 -0.95 -12.19
C GLY A 119 0.11 -1.23 -10.78
N VAL A 120 0.96 -0.33 -10.26
CA VAL A 120 1.56 -0.45 -8.92
C VAL A 120 0.94 0.55 -7.98
N ILE A 121 0.20 0.06 -6.98
CA ILE A 121 -0.43 0.86 -5.94
C ILE A 121 0.37 0.71 -4.65
N ILE A 122 0.88 1.80 -4.08
CA ILE A 122 1.61 1.73 -2.82
C ILE A 122 0.69 2.01 -1.64
N ARG A 123 0.57 1.03 -0.74
CA ARG A 123 -0.13 1.16 0.55
C ARG A 123 0.83 1.52 1.67
N SER A 124 0.28 2.12 2.73
CA SER A 124 1.01 2.54 3.93
C SER A 124 2.25 3.41 3.64
N PRO A 125 2.15 4.41 2.74
CA PRO A 125 3.30 5.25 2.38
C PRO A 125 3.89 6.00 3.58
N LEU A 126 3.06 6.30 4.59
CA LEU A 126 3.45 6.95 5.85
C LEU A 126 3.56 5.98 7.03
N ASN A 127 3.51 4.66 6.80
CA ASN A 127 3.63 3.63 7.82
C ASN A 127 2.77 3.91 9.08
N SER A 128 1.44 4.02 8.91
CA SER A 128 0.46 4.35 9.96
C SER A 128 0.73 5.70 10.66
N GLY A 129 1.37 6.64 9.96
CA GLY A 129 1.72 7.97 10.48
C GLY A 129 3.15 8.07 11.04
N PHE A 130 3.89 6.99 11.15
CA PHE A 130 5.27 6.99 11.66
C PHE A 130 6.19 7.93 10.84
N LEU A 131 5.99 7.99 9.55
CA LEU A 131 6.75 8.83 8.62
C LEU A 131 6.11 10.22 8.39
N SER A 132 5.23 10.65 9.29
CA SER A 132 4.61 11.99 9.21
C SER A 132 5.37 13.07 9.99
N GLY A 133 6.37 12.69 10.79
CA GLY A 133 7.08 13.58 11.70
C GLY A 133 6.32 13.91 13.00
N SER A 134 5.10 13.39 13.17
CA SER A 134 4.29 13.69 14.36
C SER A 134 4.36 12.63 15.46
N ILE A 135 5.02 11.49 15.21
CA ILE A 135 5.15 10.39 16.18
C ILE A 135 6.53 10.44 16.83
N THR A 136 6.55 10.54 18.15
CA THR A 136 7.75 10.57 18.99
C THR A 136 7.72 9.41 20.01
N SER A 137 8.77 9.28 20.82
CA SER A 137 8.81 8.33 21.94
C SER A 137 7.72 8.57 23.00
N GLU A 138 7.20 9.79 23.07
CA GLU A 138 6.19 10.21 24.06
C GLU A 138 4.76 10.11 23.49
N THR A 139 4.62 9.78 22.20
CA THR A 139 3.30 9.65 21.57
C THR A 139 2.55 8.47 22.15
N THR A 140 1.37 8.72 22.70
CA THR A 140 0.45 7.71 23.20
C THR A 140 -0.76 7.57 22.30
N PHE A 141 -1.33 6.39 22.23
CA PHE A 141 -2.55 6.07 21.49
C PHE A 141 -3.60 5.50 22.44
N ASP A 142 -4.86 5.70 22.12
CA ASP A 142 -5.97 5.06 22.83
C ASP A 142 -5.79 3.53 22.82
N ALA A 143 -6.21 2.86 23.89
CA ALA A 143 -6.07 1.40 24.02
C ALA A 143 -6.80 0.62 22.89
N ASN A 144 -7.86 1.19 22.33
CA ASN A 144 -8.60 0.62 21.19
C ASN A 144 -8.00 0.97 19.83
N ASP A 145 -6.96 1.78 19.77
CA ASP A 145 -6.25 2.11 18.53
C ASP A 145 -5.17 1.06 18.26
N GLU A 146 -5.24 0.38 17.12
CA GLU A 146 -4.24 -0.64 16.72
C GLU A 146 -2.80 -0.11 16.76
N ARG A 147 -2.62 1.21 16.65
CA ARG A 147 -1.32 1.87 16.73
C ARG A 147 -0.70 1.79 18.14
N SER A 148 -1.50 1.63 19.18
CA SER A 148 -1.01 1.47 20.57
C SER A 148 -0.03 0.28 20.68
N ASN A 149 -0.35 -0.85 20.03
CA ASN A 149 0.52 -2.02 19.98
C ASN A 149 1.68 -1.87 18.99
N TYR A 150 1.46 -1.16 17.89
CA TYR A 150 2.46 -0.98 16.84
C TYR A 150 3.57 0.01 17.24
N PHE A 151 3.22 1.06 17.99
CA PHE A 151 4.13 2.12 18.44
C PHE A 151 4.45 2.00 19.95
N SER A 152 4.77 0.79 20.40
CA SER A 152 5.14 0.51 21.79
C SER A 152 6.29 -0.48 21.89
N GLY A 153 6.93 -0.50 23.03
CA GLY A 153 7.96 -1.47 23.39
C GLY A 153 9.28 -1.35 22.62
N PRO A 154 10.22 -2.28 22.87
CA PRO A 154 11.60 -2.20 22.35
C PRO A 154 11.70 -2.18 20.82
N LYS A 155 10.76 -2.84 20.12
CA LYS A 155 10.73 -2.85 18.64
C LYS A 155 10.42 -1.47 18.07
N PHE A 156 9.52 -0.74 18.71
CA PHE A 156 9.21 0.63 18.30
C PHE A 156 10.41 1.55 18.52
N ILE A 157 11.04 1.49 19.70
CA ILE A 157 12.22 2.31 20.01
C ILE A 157 13.34 2.07 19.01
N ARG A 158 13.63 0.81 18.63
CA ARG A 158 14.63 0.52 17.59
C ARG A 158 14.29 1.19 16.25
N ARG A 159 13.04 1.08 15.81
CA ARG A 159 12.59 1.71 14.56
C ARG A 159 12.67 3.24 14.62
N LEU A 160 12.35 3.82 15.78
CA LEU A 160 12.45 5.25 15.98
C LEU A 160 13.91 5.73 15.91
N ASN A 161 14.82 5.00 16.54
CA ASN A 161 16.25 5.30 16.50
C ASN A 161 16.81 5.17 15.07
N ALA A 162 16.39 4.15 14.31
CA ALA A 162 16.75 3.99 12.91
C ALA A 162 16.25 5.18 12.07
N LEU A 163 14.98 5.57 12.25
CA LEU A 163 14.44 6.74 11.56
C LEU A 163 15.21 8.03 11.91
N ARG A 164 15.56 8.25 13.17
CA ARG A 164 16.36 9.40 13.59
C ARG A 164 17.76 9.41 12.98
N ALA A 165 18.40 8.23 12.85
CA ALA A 165 19.68 8.11 12.17
C ALA A 165 19.56 8.46 10.68
N ILE A 166 18.52 7.97 10.00
CA ILE A 166 18.21 8.31 8.61
C ILE A 166 18.00 9.82 8.45
N GLN A 167 17.17 10.42 9.31
CA GLN A 167 16.91 11.87 9.28
C GLN A 167 18.20 12.69 9.45
N LYS A 168 19.07 12.27 10.38
CA LYS A 168 20.38 12.93 10.61
C LYS A 168 21.28 12.84 9.37
N GLU A 169 21.43 11.66 8.77
CA GLU A 169 22.26 11.46 7.58
C GLU A 169 21.72 12.24 6.36
N LEU A 170 20.39 12.29 6.20
CA LEU A 170 19.72 12.99 5.10
C LEU A 170 19.44 14.45 5.39
N ARG A 171 19.72 14.92 6.62
CA ARG A 171 19.45 16.29 7.09
C ARG A 171 17.97 16.69 6.97
N ILE A 172 17.07 15.77 7.34
CA ILE A 172 15.62 16.00 7.30
C ILE A 172 15.11 16.30 8.70
N VAL A 173 14.38 17.38 8.86
CA VAL A 173 13.67 17.71 10.12
C VAL A 173 12.27 17.09 10.14
N ASP A 174 11.67 16.97 11.33
CA ASP A 174 10.35 16.33 11.50
C ASP A 174 9.24 16.98 10.66
N SER A 175 9.28 18.30 10.50
CA SER A 175 8.30 19.02 9.68
C SER A 175 8.36 18.70 8.18
N GLU A 176 9.48 18.19 7.69
CA GLU A 176 9.73 17.85 6.29
C GLU A 176 9.51 16.35 6.02
N LEU A 177 9.47 15.52 7.07
CA LEU A 177 9.47 14.06 6.93
C LEU A 177 8.28 13.52 6.13
N LEU A 178 7.09 14.12 6.29
CA LEU A 178 5.90 13.74 5.54
C LEU A 178 6.13 13.93 4.03
N GLU A 179 6.54 15.13 3.64
CA GLU A 179 6.79 15.46 2.23
C GLU A 179 7.90 14.61 1.65
N PHE A 180 9.02 14.51 2.38
CA PHE A 180 10.15 13.67 1.97
C PHE A 180 9.76 12.22 1.75
N SER A 181 8.98 11.63 2.66
CA SER A 181 8.54 10.24 2.58
C SER A 181 7.62 9.98 1.39
N LEU A 182 6.68 10.88 1.11
CA LEU A 182 5.82 10.77 -0.08
C LEU A 182 6.62 10.99 -1.37
N ARG A 183 7.50 11.99 -1.38
CA ARG A 183 8.40 12.28 -2.50
C ARG A 183 9.30 11.09 -2.82
N PHE A 184 9.86 10.42 -1.80
CA PHE A 184 10.69 9.24 -1.98
C PHE A 184 9.99 8.16 -2.81
N ILE A 185 8.74 7.86 -2.51
CA ILE A 185 7.96 6.84 -3.23
C ILE A 185 7.58 7.32 -4.63
N LEU A 186 7.09 8.57 -4.73
CA LEU A 186 6.66 9.15 -6.01
C LEU A 186 7.81 9.37 -7.00
N SER A 187 9.05 9.46 -6.52
CA SER A 187 10.24 9.59 -7.38
C SER A 187 10.56 8.29 -8.15
N ASP A 188 9.95 7.18 -7.79
CA ASP A 188 10.03 5.95 -8.58
C ASP A 188 8.98 5.97 -9.70
N PRO A 189 9.38 6.12 -10.99
CA PRO A 189 8.44 6.19 -12.10
C PRO A 189 7.64 4.91 -12.32
N LYS A 190 8.01 3.82 -11.65
CA LYS A 190 7.32 2.53 -11.69
C LYS A 190 6.09 2.49 -10.77
N VAL A 191 5.94 3.47 -9.88
CA VAL A 191 4.78 3.60 -8.98
C VAL A 191 3.66 4.36 -9.71
N SER A 192 2.50 3.72 -9.83
CA SER A 192 1.33 4.34 -10.49
C SER A 192 0.59 5.29 -9.56
N VAL A 193 0.45 4.93 -8.28
CA VAL A 193 -0.28 5.73 -7.29
C VAL A 193 0.10 5.34 -5.86
N ILE A 194 0.05 6.30 -4.94
CA ILE A 194 0.13 6.09 -3.50
C ILE A 194 -1.24 6.32 -2.86
N ILE A 195 -1.57 5.58 -1.79
CA ILE A 195 -2.84 5.70 -1.07
C ILE A 195 -2.61 6.03 0.42
N PRO A 196 -2.16 7.25 0.75
CA PRO A 196 -2.02 7.67 2.14
C PRO A 196 -3.40 7.80 2.80
N ALA A 197 -3.50 7.37 4.07
CA ALA A 197 -4.69 7.55 4.87
C ALA A 197 -4.60 8.85 5.68
N ALA A 198 -5.75 9.47 5.94
CA ALA A 198 -5.87 10.63 6.80
C ALA A 198 -7.17 10.54 7.62
N SER A 199 -7.14 11.00 8.86
CA SER A 199 -8.30 11.06 9.77
C SER A 199 -8.83 12.47 9.98
N LYS A 200 -8.13 13.50 9.45
CA LYS A 200 -8.51 14.93 9.56
C LYS A 200 -8.37 15.62 8.22
N CYS A 201 -9.25 16.60 7.92
CA CYS A 201 -9.19 17.39 6.69
C CYS A 201 -7.81 18.05 6.49
N SER A 202 -7.22 18.61 7.56
CA SER A 202 -5.90 19.24 7.51
C SER A 202 -4.78 18.29 7.09
N GLN A 203 -4.90 17.00 7.38
CA GLN A 203 -3.94 15.97 6.90
C GLN A 203 -4.12 15.72 5.41
N ILE A 204 -5.36 15.67 4.92
CA ILE A 204 -5.65 15.51 3.49
C ILE A 204 -5.08 16.71 2.70
N GLU A 205 -5.29 17.92 3.19
CA GLU A 205 -4.76 19.14 2.57
C GLU A 205 -3.23 19.12 2.47
N LYS A 206 -2.55 18.74 3.56
CA LYS A 206 -1.08 18.57 3.55
C LYS A 206 -0.62 17.54 2.51
N ILE A 207 -1.26 16.37 2.47
CA ILE A 207 -0.93 15.30 1.51
C ILE A 207 -1.15 15.78 0.07
N ILE A 208 -2.26 16.46 -0.21
CA ILE A 208 -2.56 17.01 -1.54
C ILE A 208 -1.52 18.06 -1.93
N ASN A 209 -1.13 18.93 -1.00
CA ASN A 209 -0.13 19.96 -1.26
C ASN A 209 1.25 19.36 -1.57
N CYS A 210 1.66 18.29 -0.85
CA CYS A 210 2.88 17.54 -1.20
C CYS A 210 2.82 17.02 -2.65
N GLY A 211 1.65 16.50 -3.08
CA GLY A 211 1.46 16.04 -4.46
C GLY A 211 1.49 17.17 -5.50
N LYS A 212 0.91 18.34 -5.20
CA LYS A 212 0.90 19.50 -6.10
C LYS A 212 2.29 20.13 -6.29
N MET A 213 3.08 20.14 -5.23
CA MET A 213 4.44 20.70 -5.22
C MET A 213 5.52 19.66 -5.54
N TYR A 214 5.10 18.47 -5.91
CA TYR A 214 5.98 17.34 -6.12
C TYR A 214 7.06 17.63 -7.18
N ARG A 215 8.30 17.37 -6.79
CA ARG A 215 9.47 17.32 -7.66
C ARG A 215 10.21 16.02 -7.39
N PRO A 216 10.40 15.14 -8.37
CA PRO A 216 11.10 13.87 -8.14
C PRO A 216 12.53 14.11 -7.66
N PHE A 217 13.05 13.20 -6.87
CA PHE A 217 14.49 13.09 -6.69
C PHE A 217 15.10 12.65 -8.02
N ASP A 218 16.29 13.13 -8.33
CA ASP A 218 17.02 12.56 -9.44
C ASP A 218 17.48 11.12 -9.13
N PRO A 219 17.86 10.31 -10.14
CA PRO A 219 18.22 8.92 -9.92
C PRO A 219 19.38 8.71 -8.96
N ASP A 220 20.34 9.62 -8.87
CA ASP A 220 21.50 9.49 -7.98
C ASP A 220 21.14 9.88 -6.55
N GLU A 221 20.30 10.92 -6.36
CA GLU A 221 19.69 11.23 -5.07
C GLU A 221 18.89 10.03 -4.55
N GLN A 222 18.03 9.42 -5.40
CA GLN A 222 17.22 8.26 -5.03
C GLN A 222 18.10 7.08 -4.60
N LYS A 223 19.18 6.78 -5.33
CA LYS A 223 20.15 5.74 -4.98
C LYS A 223 20.84 6.04 -3.64
N LYS A 224 21.26 7.29 -3.43
CA LYS A 224 21.90 7.73 -2.18
C LYS A 224 20.96 7.55 -0.99
N ILE A 225 19.70 7.99 -1.12
CA ILE A 225 18.67 7.84 -0.09
C ILE A 225 18.48 6.35 0.22
N THR A 226 18.25 5.52 -0.80
CA THR A 226 18.07 4.07 -0.65
C THR A 226 19.25 3.42 0.07
N LYS A 227 20.49 3.79 -0.29
CA LYS A 227 21.72 3.28 0.36
C LYS A 227 21.80 3.67 1.83
N ILE A 228 21.38 4.88 2.20
CA ILE A 228 21.35 5.33 3.59
C ILE A 228 20.30 4.54 4.37
N VAL A 229 19.08 4.46 3.84
CA VAL A 229 17.97 3.76 4.49
C VAL A 229 18.27 2.28 4.72
N SER A 230 18.89 1.61 3.76
CA SER A 230 19.20 0.16 3.84
C SER A 230 20.30 -0.18 4.85
N LYS A 231 21.00 0.79 5.45
CA LYS A 231 21.98 0.56 6.52
C LYS A 231 21.34 0.45 7.92
N HIS A 232 20.14 0.99 8.07
CA HIS A 232 19.43 1.15 9.33
C HIS A 232 18.19 0.26 9.40
#